data_f18d6ae90b837c34747641eb2f32ef66
#
_entry.id   f18d6ae90b837c34747641eb2f32ef66
#
_cell.length_a   1.000
_cell.length_b   1.000
_cell.length_c   1.000
_cell.angle_alpha   90.00
_cell.angle_beta   90.00
_cell.angle_gamma   90.00
#
_symmetry.space_group_name_H-M   'P 1'
#
loop_
_entity.id
_entity.type
_entity.pdbx_description
1 polymer ?
#
loop_
_entity_poly.entity_id
_entity_poly.type
_entity_poly.pdbx_seq_one_letter_code
_entity_poly.pdbx_strand_id
1 'polypeptide(L)'
;MAEGIYRVPARHANTYLVEADNGLVLVDTGMPGSEKRILKAVESLGRKPSDVKMILLTHRHWDHIGSAAALKKETSGMLVSHGFEKPYVAGTLVVITPRAWSLYGRIARRVLALVSSTKKLFRFVKYRPVLVDEASDEESILETAGLDGSIVWTPGHTKGSISLFLNKSRVAIIGDLLMNKRGKLREPLFMENTSQTMSSVQRILDLHPVILCPGHGKPLPPSKVRINDRATKPIKMETESKEEDIDLERLAKDLSAESS
;
A
#
# COMPACT_ATOMS: atom_id res chain seq x y z
N MET A 1 2.63 -13.06 -16.54
CA MET A 1 3.53 -12.27 -15.71
C MET A 1 4.95 -12.69 -16.06
N ALA A 2 5.95 -11.87 -15.76
CA ALA A 2 7.34 -12.30 -15.93
C ALA A 2 7.66 -13.44 -14.97
N GLU A 3 8.66 -14.24 -15.31
CA GLU A 3 9.18 -15.34 -14.49
C GLU A 3 9.62 -14.82 -13.12
N GLY A 4 9.42 -15.59 -12.08
CA GLY A 4 9.76 -15.21 -10.70
C GLY A 4 8.82 -14.19 -10.04
N ILE A 5 7.71 -13.79 -10.68
CA ILE A 5 6.75 -12.83 -10.13
C ILE A 5 5.36 -13.44 -10.13
N TYR A 6 4.77 -13.58 -8.93
CA TYR A 6 3.49 -14.26 -8.74
C TYR A 6 2.46 -13.34 -8.09
N ARG A 7 1.34 -13.12 -8.78
CA ARG A 7 0.21 -12.40 -8.21
C ARG A 7 -0.63 -13.30 -7.33
N VAL A 8 -0.81 -12.94 -6.09
CA VAL A 8 -1.67 -13.63 -5.14
C VAL A 8 -2.88 -12.75 -4.83
N PRO A 9 -4.08 -13.06 -5.36
CA PRO A 9 -5.28 -12.31 -5.02
C PRO A 9 -5.61 -12.51 -3.53
N ALA A 10 -5.61 -11.41 -2.75
CA ALA A 10 -5.81 -11.41 -1.31
C ALA A 10 -7.09 -10.68 -0.93
N ARG A 11 -8.24 -11.28 -1.22
CA ARG A 11 -9.59 -10.70 -1.11
C ARG A 11 -9.75 -9.49 -2.04
N HIS A 12 -9.79 -8.26 -1.52
CA HIS A 12 -10.06 -7.05 -2.31
C HIS A 12 -8.84 -6.52 -3.05
N ALA A 13 -7.63 -6.80 -2.56
CA ALA A 13 -6.39 -6.36 -3.18
C ALA A 13 -5.55 -7.54 -3.70
N ASN A 14 -4.54 -7.23 -4.50
CA ASN A 14 -3.48 -8.15 -4.88
C ASN A 14 -2.30 -8.01 -3.93
N THR A 15 -1.64 -9.12 -3.67
CA THR A 15 -0.29 -9.17 -3.16
C THR A 15 0.60 -9.82 -4.22
N TYR A 16 1.90 -9.61 -4.14
CA TYR A 16 2.84 -10.19 -5.09
C TYR A 16 3.98 -10.87 -4.34
N LEU A 17 4.30 -12.09 -4.77
CA LEU A 17 5.53 -12.77 -4.37
C LEU A 17 6.54 -12.57 -5.49
N VAL A 18 7.74 -12.15 -5.14
CA VAL A 18 8.85 -11.92 -6.06
C VAL A 18 10.02 -12.77 -5.61
N GLU A 19 10.54 -13.58 -6.51
CA GLU A 19 11.77 -14.35 -6.27
C GLU A 19 12.96 -13.41 -6.20
N ALA A 20 13.82 -13.64 -5.23
CA ALA A 20 15.06 -12.93 -4.98
C ALA A 20 16.16 -13.96 -4.65
N ASP A 21 17.42 -13.58 -4.74
CA ASP A 21 18.55 -14.49 -4.54
C ASP A 21 18.52 -15.14 -3.13
N ASN A 22 18.11 -14.38 -2.11
CA ASN A 22 18.06 -14.84 -0.73
C ASN A 22 16.72 -15.47 -0.32
N GLY A 23 15.72 -15.52 -1.22
CA GLY A 23 14.40 -16.08 -0.92
C GLY A 23 13.27 -15.37 -1.68
N LEU A 24 12.24 -14.93 -0.96
CA LEU A 24 11.07 -14.26 -1.51
C LEU A 24 10.90 -12.87 -0.89
N VAL A 25 10.47 -11.92 -1.71
CA VAL A 25 9.92 -10.62 -1.26
C VAL A 25 8.41 -10.67 -1.46
N LEU A 26 7.66 -10.42 -0.39
CA LEU A 26 6.21 -10.25 -0.42
C LEU A 26 5.88 -8.77 -0.51
N VAL A 27 5.14 -8.36 -1.52
CA VAL A 27 4.63 -6.99 -1.68
C VAL A 27 3.16 -6.97 -1.31
N ASP A 28 2.82 -6.20 -0.29
CA ASP A 28 1.52 -6.10 0.38
C ASP A 28 1.03 -7.42 1.02
N THR A 29 0.06 -7.29 1.92
CA THR A 29 -0.40 -8.41 2.76
C THR A 29 -1.89 -8.67 2.70
N GLY A 30 -2.62 -7.90 1.88
CA GLY A 30 -4.05 -8.05 1.73
C GLY A 30 -4.86 -7.64 2.97
N MET A 31 -6.15 -7.91 2.94
CA MET A 31 -7.07 -7.72 4.08
C MET A 31 -6.69 -8.62 5.26
N PRO A 32 -7.11 -8.28 6.50
CA PRO A 32 -7.01 -9.19 7.63
C PRO A 32 -7.61 -10.58 7.31
N GLY A 33 -6.86 -11.64 7.60
CA GLY A 33 -7.23 -13.03 7.27
C GLY A 33 -6.78 -13.49 5.88
N SER A 34 -5.94 -12.71 5.17
CA SER A 34 -5.34 -13.12 3.89
C SER A 34 -4.07 -13.94 4.06
N GLU A 35 -3.47 -13.98 5.26
CA GLU A 35 -2.21 -14.67 5.55
C GLU A 35 -2.24 -16.14 5.12
N LYS A 36 -3.30 -16.87 5.41
CA LYS A 36 -3.42 -18.30 5.04
C LYS A 36 -3.31 -18.52 3.53
N ARG A 37 -3.90 -17.61 2.74
CA ARG A 37 -3.87 -17.72 1.27
C ARG A 37 -2.47 -17.38 0.75
N ILE A 38 -1.81 -16.39 1.33
CA ILE A 38 -0.46 -15.99 0.94
C ILE A 38 0.54 -17.10 1.28
N LEU A 39 0.48 -17.66 2.49
CA LEU A 39 1.33 -18.78 2.91
C LEU A 39 1.11 -20.01 2.02
N LYS A 40 -0.14 -20.34 1.69
CA LYS A 40 -0.44 -21.40 0.73
C LYS A 40 0.17 -21.15 -0.65
N ALA A 41 0.21 -19.89 -1.10
CA ALA A 41 0.89 -19.54 -2.35
C ALA A 41 2.40 -19.73 -2.25
N VAL A 42 3.03 -19.38 -1.12
CA VAL A 42 4.46 -19.65 -0.84
C VAL A 42 4.73 -21.15 -0.92
N GLU A 43 3.91 -21.97 -0.24
CA GLU A 43 4.02 -23.43 -0.26
C GLU A 43 3.86 -24.02 -1.66
N SER A 44 2.95 -23.47 -2.49
CA SER A 44 2.73 -23.94 -3.86
C SER A 44 3.91 -23.66 -4.79
N LEU A 45 4.81 -22.76 -4.41
CA LEU A 45 6.10 -22.52 -5.08
C LEU A 45 7.23 -23.45 -4.58
N GLY A 46 6.91 -24.43 -3.72
CA GLY A 46 7.90 -25.30 -3.08
C GLY A 46 8.74 -24.58 -2.02
N ARG A 47 8.27 -23.43 -1.53
CA ARG A 47 8.96 -22.59 -0.52
C ARG A 47 8.31 -22.73 0.85
N LYS A 48 9.08 -22.39 1.88
CA LYS A 48 8.62 -22.34 3.28
C LYS A 48 8.28 -20.89 3.67
N PRO A 49 7.43 -20.66 4.67
CA PRO A 49 7.19 -19.31 5.19
C PRO A 49 8.48 -18.53 5.53
N SER A 50 9.49 -19.21 6.09
CA SER A 50 10.81 -18.65 6.42
C SER A 50 11.64 -18.22 5.21
N ASP A 51 11.25 -18.58 3.98
CA ASP A 51 11.89 -18.12 2.76
C ASP A 51 11.42 -16.70 2.36
N VAL A 52 10.33 -16.20 2.95
CA VAL A 52 9.94 -14.79 2.80
C VAL A 52 10.87 -13.94 3.68
N LYS A 53 11.83 -13.29 3.05
CA LYS A 53 12.87 -12.48 3.73
C LYS A 53 12.44 -11.05 3.97
N MET A 54 11.53 -10.54 3.13
CA MET A 54 11.03 -9.18 3.22
C MET A 54 9.54 -9.12 2.94
N ILE A 55 8.83 -8.27 3.69
CA ILE A 55 7.45 -7.87 3.45
C ILE A 55 7.47 -6.37 3.19
N LEU A 56 7.28 -5.96 1.94
CA LEU A 56 7.26 -4.57 1.50
C LEU A 56 5.81 -4.08 1.42
N LEU A 57 5.45 -3.07 2.20
CA LEU A 57 4.12 -2.47 2.19
C LEU A 57 4.11 -1.24 1.26
N THR A 58 3.25 -1.26 0.26
CA THR A 58 3.14 -0.14 -0.69
C THR A 58 2.53 1.10 -0.05
N HIS A 59 1.55 0.95 0.82
CA HIS A 59 0.89 2.03 1.56
C HIS A 59 0.02 1.49 2.70
N ARG A 60 -0.56 2.38 3.53
CA ARG A 60 -1.22 2.08 4.82
C ARG A 60 -2.65 1.55 4.77
N HIS A 61 -3.31 1.41 3.61
CA HIS A 61 -4.70 0.96 3.57
C HIS A 61 -4.85 -0.50 4.00
N TRP A 62 -5.96 -0.81 4.67
CA TRP A 62 -6.18 -2.10 5.35
C TRP A 62 -6.16 -3.31 4.41
N ASP A 63 -6.55 -3.12 3.18
CA ASP A 63 -6.50 -4.16 2.14
C ASP A 63 -5.09 -4.40 1.59
N HIS A 64 -4.10 -3.64 2.07
CA HIS A 64 -2.68 -3.81 1.79
C HIS A 64 -1.88 -4.24 3.01
N ILE A 65 -2.21 -3.70 4.20
CA ILE A 65 -1.45 -3.98 5.43
C ILE A 65 -2.16 -4.97 6.38
N GLY A 66 -3.37 -5.42 6.06
CA GLY A 66 -4.29 -6.08 6.99
C GLY A 66 -3.77 -7.37 7.61
N SER A 67 -2.95 -8.15 6.91
CA SER A 67 -2.34 -9.38 7.42
C SER A 67 -0.86 -9.24 7.78
N ALA A 68 -0.30 -8.01 7.81
CA ALA A 68 1.12 -7.78 8.04
C ALA A 68 1.62 -8.37 9.37
N ALA A 69 0.88 -8.16 10.47
CA ALA A 69 1.25 -8.69 11.78
C ALA A 69 1.31 -10.24 11.82
N ALA A 70 0.34 -10.89 11.17
CA ALA A 70 0.30 -12.35 11.10
C ALA A 70 1.44 -12.89 10.23
N LEU A 71 1.64 -12.29 9.05
CA LEU A 71 2.69 -12.71 8.12
C LEU A 71 4.08 -12.47 8.70
N LYS A 72 4.33 -11.31 9.34
CA LYS A 72 5.61 -11.06 10.01
C LYS A 72 5.93 -12.13 11.06
N LYS A 73 4.92 -12.57 11.83
CA LYS A 73 5.08 -13.63 12.83
C LYS A 73 5.40 -14.98 12.18
N GLU A 74 4.71 -15.34 11.10
CA GLU A 74 4.86 -16.66 10.45
C GLU A 74 6.13 -16.77 9.59
N THR A 75 6.58 -15.65 9.01
CA THR A 75 7.71 -15.65 8.07
C THR A 75 9.03 -15.22 8.72
N SER A 76 8.97 -14.42 9.78
CA SER A 76 10.12 -13.69 10.34
C SER A 76 10.79 -12.74 9.32
N GLY A 77 10.11 -12.43 8.24
CA GLY A 77 10.58 -11.50 7.22
C GLY A 77 10.62 -10.06 7.72
N MET A 78 11.62 -9.30 7.28
CA MET A 78 11.74 -7.88 7.57
C MET A 78 10.52 -7.11 7.04
N LEU A 79 9.83 -6.38 7.89
CA LEU A 79 8.69 -5.55 7.49
C LEU A 79 9.16 -4.14 7.15
N VAL A 80 8.92 -3.74 5.90
CA VAL A 80 9.40 -2.48 5.31
C VAL A 80 8.21 -1.65 4.83
N SER A 81 8.24 -0.36 5.11
CA SER A 81 7.31 0.63 4.52
C SER A 81 7.98 2.00 4.46
N HIS A 82 7.42 2.92 3.67
CA HIS A 82 7.87 4.31 3.71
C HIS A 82 7.67 4.92 5.11
N GLY A 83 8.58 5.81 5.53
CA GLY A 83 8.55 6.44 6.86
C GLY A 83 7.21 7.10 7.21
N PHE A 84 6.54 7.74 6.25
CA PHE A 84 5.21 8.34 6.45
C PHE A 84 4.09 7.32 6.73
N GLU A 85 4.27 6.06 6.41
CA GLU A 85 3.27 5.01 6.65
C GLU A 85 3.45 4.30 8.00
N LYS A 86 4.69 4.31 8.55
CA LYS A 86 5.04 3.63 9.81
C LYS A 86 4.04 3.89 10.96
N PRO A 87 3.64 5.13 11.28
CA PRO A 87 2.71 5.40 12.38
C PRO A 87 1.34 4.75 12.20
N TYR A 88 0.87 4.66 10.96
CA TYR A 88 -0.41 4.02 10.62
C TYR A 88 -0.34 2.50 10.72
N VAL A 89 0.77 1.91 10.26
CA VAL A 89 1.02 0.47 10.37
C VAL A 89 1.21 0.07 11.84
N ALA A 90 1.84 0.91 12.64
CA ALA A 90 1.99 0.71 14.08
C ALA A 90 0.70 0.99 14.88
N GLY A 91 -0.35 1.52 14.24
CA GLY A 91 -1.61 1.83 14.90
C GLY A 91 -1.60 3.06 15.81
N THR A 92 -0.50 3.84 15.80
CA THR A 92 -0.40 5.11 16.55
C THR A 92 -1.18 6.24 15.89
N LEU A 93 -1.40 6.15 14.57
CA LEU A 93 -2.28 7.02 13.82
C LEU A 93 -3.41 6.22 13.17
N VAL A 94 -4.60 6.81 13.14
CA VAL A 94 -5.78 6.20 12.51
C VAL A 94 -5.79 6.56 11.02
N VAL A 95 -6.07 5.55 10.17
CA VAL A 95 -6.28 5.79 8.73
C VAL A 95 -7.58 6.59 8.56
N ILE A 96 -7.45 7.87 8.22
CA ILE A 96 -8.58 8.70 7.84
C ILE A 96 -8.92 8.38 6.37
N THR A 97 -10.21 8.21 6.07
CA THR A 97 -10.68 7.97 4.70
C THR A 97 -10.20 9.09 3.77
N PRO A 98 -9.46 8.79 2.71
CA PRO A 98 -8.84 9.81 1.86
C PRO A 98 -9.88 10.66 1.13
N ARG A 99 -9.46 11.86 0.72
CA ARG A 99 -10.31 12.77 -0.07
C ARG A 99 -10.67 12.13 -1.40
N ALA A 100 -11.96 12.12 -1.71
CA ALA A 100 -12.45 11.60 -2.98
C ALA A 100 -12.47 12.72 -4.03
N TRP A 101 -11.79 12.53 -5.14
CA TRP A 101 -11.70 13.50 -6.25
C TRP A 101 -12.93 13.50 -7.18
N SER A 102 -13.74 12.44 -7.17
CA SER A 102 -14.94 12.30 -8.00
C SER A 102 -16.23 12.39 -7.18
N LEU A 103 -17.36 12.75 -7.83
CA LEU A 103 -18.67 12.74 -7.17
C LEU A 103 -19.01 11.35 -6.58
N TYR A 104 -18.72 10.29 -7.35
CA TYR A 104 -18.93 8.91 -6.92
C TYR A 104 -18.05 8.58 -5.69
N GLY A 105 -16.78 8.97 -5.72
CA GLY A 105 -15.89 8.81 -4.59
C GLY A 105 -16.35 9.61 -3.35
N ARG A 106 -16.91 10.82 -3.52
CA ARG A 106 -17.49 11.61 -2.40
C ARG A 106 -18.70 10.92 -1.78
N ILE A 107 -19.57 10.32 -2.60
CA ILE A 107 -20.71 9.53 -2.11
C ILE A 107 -20.19 8.29 -1.38
N ALA A 108 -19.28 7.53 -1.99
CA ALA A 108 -18.67 6.35 -1.38
C ALA A 108 -17.98 6.68 -0.03
N ARG A 109 -17.28 7.82 0.07
CA ARG A 109 -16.68 8.30 1.32
C ARG A 109 -17.73 8.60 2.39
N ARG A 110 -18.86 9.25 2.03
CA ARG A 110 -19.95 9.53 2.98
C ARG A 110 -20.58 8.25 3.50
N VAL A 111 -20.83 7.29 2.63
CA VAL A 111 -21.34 5.97 3.00
C VAL A 111 -20.34 5.24 3.91
N LEU A 112 -19.07 5.25 3.55
CA LEU A 112 -18.02 4.63 4.35
C LEU A 112 -17.85 5.31 5.71
N ALA A 113 -17.90 6.64 5.78
CA ALA A 113 -17.85 7.39 7.03
C ALA A 113 -19.07 7.11 7.91
N LEU A 114 -20.27 7.00 7.34
CA LEU A 114 -21.49 6.64 8.05
C LEU A 114 -21.40 5.22 8.63
N VAL A 115 -20.85 4.29 7.87
CA VAL A 115 -20.64 2.91 8.31
C VAL A 115 -19.49 2.81 9.31
N SER A 116 -18.41 3.60 9.15
CA SER A 116 -17.24 3.62 10.05
C SER A 116 -17.55 4.31 11.40
N SER A 117 -18.49 5.25 11.45
CA SER A 117 -18.93 5.87 12.71
C SER A 117 -19.68 4.88 13.64
N THR A 118 -20.14 3.75 13.10
CA THR A 118 -20.65 2.67 13.93
C THR A 118 -19.47 1.85 14.46
N LYS A 119 -19.29 1.77 15.80
CA LYS A 119 -18.29 0.90 16.48
C LYS A 119 -18.29 -0.56 15.97
N LYS A 120 -19.29 -0.96 15.16
CA LYS A 120 -19.39 -2.24 14.48
C LYS A 120 -18.35 -2.43 13.37
N LEU A 121 -17.96 -1.39 12.58
CA LEU A 121 -16.99 -1.56 11.49
C LEU A 121 -15.58 -1.80 12.01
N PHE A 122 -15.17 -1.10 13.09
CA PHE A 122 -13.88 -1.37 13.75
C PHE A 122 -13.81 -2.81 14.30
N ARG A 123 -14.94 -3.41 14.68
CA ARG A 123 -15.03 -4.81 15.10
C ARG A 123 -14.96 -5.81 13.95
N PHE A 124 -15.28 -5.39 12.71
CA PHE A 124 -15.19 -6.22 11.51
C PHE A 124 -13.79 -6.20 10.88
N VAL A 125 -13.07 -5.10 10.98
CA VAL A 125 -11.68 -5.01 10.51
C VAL A 125 -10.77 -5.35 11.69
N LYS A 126 -10.47 -6.62 11.89
CA LYS A 126 -9.53 -7.11 12.91
C LYS A 126 -8.07 -6.79 12.50
N TYR A 127 -7.80 -5.51 12.18
CA TYR A 127 -6.42 -5.09 11.96
C TYR A 127 -5.64 -5.24 13.27
N ARG A 128 -4.46 -5.83 13.18
CA ARG A 128 -3.51 -5.92 14.29
C ARG A 128 -2.33 -5.04 13.97
N PRO A 129 -2.09 -3.98 14.75
CA PRO A 129 -0.91 -3.15 14.58
C PRO A 129 0.37 -3.97 14.66
N VAL A 130 1.39 -3.52 13.91
CA VAL A 130 2.70 -4.15 13.89
C VAL A 130 3.78 -3.11 13.65
N LEU A 131 4.90 -3.23 14.35
CA LEU A 131 6.03 -2.33 14.13
C LEU A 131 6.72 -2.66 12.80
N VAL A 132 6.95 -1.62 12.03
CA VAL A 132 7.76 -1.65 10.81
C VAL A 132 9.22 -1.64 11.24
N ASP A 133 10.01 -2.58 10.71
CA ASP A 133 11.42 -2.72 11.06
C ASP A 133 12.23 -1.58 10.45
N GLU A 134 12.13 -1.41 9.12
CA GLU A 134 12.92 -0.43 8.39
C GLU A 134 12.08 0.50 7.51
N ALA A 135 12.64 1.66 7.19
CA ALA A 135 12.06 2.57 6.23
C ALA A 135 12.55 2.22 4.80
N SER A 136 11.66 2.36 3.82
CA SER A 136 11.94 2.04 2.42
C SER A 136 12.80 3.10 1.69
N ASP A 137 13.13 4.17 2.35
CA ASP A 137 13.96 5.28 1.86
C ASP A 137 15.46 4.98 1.89
N GLU A 138 15.87 3.82 2.43
CA GLU A 138 17.24 3.32 2.34
C GLU A 138 17.44 2.56 1.03
N GLU A 139 18.33 3.06 0.16
CA GLU A 139 18.58 2.49 -1.18
C GLU A 139 19.02 1.03 -1.15
N SER A 140 19.77 0.62 -0.11
CA SER A 140 20.33 -0.73 0.05
C SER A 140 19.35 -1.77 0.57
N ILE A 141 18.13 -1.39 0.95
CA ILE A 141 17.24 -2.32 1.67
C ILE A 141 16.85 -3.54 0.84
N LEU A 142 16.73 -3.41 -0.48
CA LEU A 142 16.42 -4.54 -1.37
C LEU A 142 17.58 -5.53 -1.49
N GLU A 143 18.82 -5.07 -1.32
CA GLU A 143 20.02 -5.91 -1.34
C GLU A 143 19.99 -6.93 -0.20
N THR A 144 19.39 -6.59 0.95
CA THR A 144 19.27 -7.52 2.08
C THR A 144 18.45 -8.76 1.72
N ALA A 145 17.49 -8.62 0.80
CA ALA A 145 16.71 -9.74 0.25
C ALA A 145 17.33 -10.34 -1.01
N GLY A 146 18.39 -9.74 -1.56
CA GLY A 146 18.99 -10.13 -2.84
C GLY A 146 18.06 -9.84 -4.02
N LEU A 147 17.33 -8.72 -3.98
CA LEU A 147 16.39 -8.33 -5.04
C LEU A 147 16.97 -7.23 -5.92
N ASP A 148 17.16 -7.53 -7.22
CA ASP A 148 17.53 -6.54 -8.23
C ASP A 148 16.32 -5.68 -8.60
N GLY A 149 16.25 -4.49 -7.99
CA GLY A 149 15.15 -3.57 -8.16
C GLY A 149 15.37 -2.23 -7.48
N SER A 150 14.36 -1.39 -7.55
CA SER A 150 14.34 -0.07 -6.92
C SER A 150 12.99 0.19 -6.27
N ILE A 151 13.01 0.74 -5.05
CA ILE A 151 11.82 1.28 -4.41
C ILE A 151 11.67 2.71 -4.87
N VAL A 152 10.56 3.00 -5.53
CA VAL A 152 10.26 4.33 -6.07
C VAL A 152 9.20 4.98 -5.18
N TRP A 153 9.52 6.11 -4.58
CA TRP A 153 8.52 6.90 -3.86
C TRP A 153 7.50 7.47 -4.84
N THR A 154 6.23 7.04 -4.69
CA THR A 154 5.11 7.38 -5.58
C THR A 154 3.95 7.99 -4.80
N PRO A 155 4.15 9.18 -4.17
CA PRO A 155 3.14 9.82 -3.36
C PRO A 155 1.92 10.24 -4.18
N GLY A 156 0.81 10.41 -3.48
CA GLY A 156 -0.42 10.96 -4.05
C GLY A 156 -1.66 10.17 -3.67
N HIS A 157 -1.65 8.84 -3.78
CA HIS A 157 -2.70 8.00 -3.21
C HIS A 157 -2.66 8.08 -1.67
N THR A 158 -1.49 7.87 -1.08
CA THR A 158 -1.10 8.31 0.25
C THR A 158 0.23 9.07 0.17
N LYS A 159 0.58 9.79 1.23
CA LYS A 159 1.84 10.55 1.29
C LYS A 159 3.07 9.63 1.20
N GLY A 160 2.99 8.44 1.79
CA GLY A 160 4.07 7.46 1.82
C GLY A 160 3.90 6.31 0.82
N SER A 161 3.04 6.45 -0.20
CA SER A 161 2.91 5.41 -1.23
C SER A 161 4.22 5.18 -1.95
N ILE A 162 4.56 3.90 -2.17
CA ILE A 162 5.75 3.45 -2.90
C ILE A 162 5.37 2.43 -3.96
N SER A 163 6.23 2.30 -4.96
CA SER A 163 6.19 1.26 -5.99
C SER A 163 7.51 0.50 -6.01
N LEU A 164 7.48 -0.78 -6.35
CA LEU A 164 8.67 -1.60 -6.56
C LEU A 164 8.89 -1.78 -8.07
N PHE A 165 10.03 -1.33 -8.58
CA PHE A 165 10.47 -1.57 -9.95
C PHE A 165 11.54 -2.66 -9.98
N LEU A 166 11.35 -3.68 -10.81
CA LEU A 166 12.28 -4.80 -10.98
C LEU A 166 13.09 -4.59 -12.24
N ASN A 167 14.41 -4.41 -12.09
CA ASN A 167 15.30 -3.96 -13.17
C ASN A 167 15.34 -4.95 -14.33
N LYS A 168 15.62 -6.23 -14.07
CA LYS A 168 15.76 -7.27 -15.09
C LYS A 168 14.48 -7.53 -15.87
N SER A 169 13.36 -7.66 -15.17
CA SER A 169 12.06 -7.98 -15.80
C SER A 169 11.32 -6.73 -16.30
N ARG A 170 11.74 -5.54 -15.86
CA ARG A 170 11.07 -4.24 -16.11
C ARG A 170 9.59 -4.26 -15.71
N VAL A 171 9.28 -4.98 -14.64
CA VAL A 171 7.94 -5.02 -14.03
C VAL A 171 7.87 -4.00 -12.91
N ALA A 172 6.82 -3.18 -12.88
CA ALA A 172 6.53 -2.28 -11.76
C ALA A 172 5.32 -2.76 -10.96
N ILE A 173 5.51 -3.04 -9.67
CA ILE A 173 4.43 -3.30 -8.71
C ILE A 173 4.09 -1.96 -8.08
N ILE A 174 2.91 -1.42 -8.41
CA ILE A 174 2.60 0.00 -8.24
C ILE A 174 1.57 0.28 -7.13
N GLY A 175 1.21 -0.73 -6.32
CA GLY A 175 0.17 -0.55 -5.31
C GLY A 175 -1.08 0.09 -5.90
N ASP A 176 -1.59 1.12 -5.23
CA ASP A 176 -2.78 1.87 -5.65
C ASP A 176 -2.46 3.17 -6.40
N LEU A 177 -1.26 3.28 -6.99
CA LEU A 177 -0.95 4.39 -7.91
C LEU A 177 -1.94 4.43 -9.08
N LEU A 178 -2.24 3.26 -9.67
CA LEU A 178 -3.29 3.03 -10.66
C LEU A 178 -4.01 1.72 -10.36
N MET A 179 -5.28 1.63 -10.78
CA MET A 179 -6.11 0.42 -10.64
C MET A 179 -6.56 -0.08 -12.01
N ASN A 180 -6.63 -1.39 -12.19
CA ASN A 180 -7.25 -1.95 -13.40
C ASN A 180 -8.78 -1.92 -13.27
N LYS A 181 -9.39 -1.02 -14.03
CA LYS A 181 -10.85 -0.92 -14.19
C LYS A 181 -11.23 -1.31 -15.61
N ARG A 182 -11.84 -2.50 -15.77
CA ARG A 182 -12.34 -3.01 -17.06
C ARG A 182 -11.28 -3.01 -18.17
N GLY A 183 -10.07 -3.52 -17.87
CA GLY A 183 -8.99 -3.63 -18.84
C GLY A 183 -8.24 -2.34 -19.16
N LYS A 184 -8.40 -1.31 -18.31
CA LYS A 184 -7.69 -0.04 -18.41
C LYS A 184 -7.11 0.32 -17.05
N LEU A 185 -5.88 0.81 -17.02
CA LEU A 185 -5.26 1.37 -15.81
C LEU A 185 -5.74 2.82 -15.66
N ARG A 186 -6.40 3.09 -14.56
CA ARG A 186 -7.01 4.38 -14.23
C ARG A 186 -6.66 4.77 -12.81
N GLU A 187 -6.84 6.02 -12.51
CA GLU A 187 -6.67 6.60 -11.20
C GLU A 187 -7.53 5.85 -10.15
N PRO A 188 -7.03 5.67 -8.93
CA PRO A 188 -7.83 5.13 -7.83
C PRO A 188 -9.00 6.04 -7.47
N LEU A 189 -9.99 5.52 -6.74
CA LEU A 189 -11.17 6.29 -6.32
C LEU A 189 -10.81 7.35 -5.27
N PHE A 190 -9.79 7.09 -4.49
CA PHE A 190 -9.33 7.92 -3.40
C PHE A 190 -7.87 8.28 -3.62
N MET A 191 -7.54 9.54 -3.44
CA MET A 191 -6.19 10.08 -3.51
C MET A 191 -6.09 11.24 -2.53
N GLU A 192 -4.99 11.33 -1.81
CA GLU A 192 -4.71 12.50 -0.94
C GLU A 192 -4.31 13.70 -1.78
N ASN A 193 -3.55 13.47 -2.86
CA ASN A 193 -3.07 14.51 -3.74
C ASN A 193 -3.05 14.04 -5.20
N THR A 194 -3.95 14.59 -6.01
CA THR A 194 -4.09 14.21 -7.43
C THR A 194 -2.87 14.60 -8.25
N SER A 195 -2.31 15.79 -8.04
CA SER A 195 -1.14 16.26 -8.78
C SER A 195 0.09 15.38 -8.51
N GLN A 196 0.34 15.04 -7.25
CA GLN A 196 1.42 14.12 -6.90
C GLN A 196 1.20 12.74 -7.50
N THR A 197 -0.06 12.23 -7.51
CA THR A 197 -0.37 10.95 -8.16
C THR A 197 0.01 10.99 -9.64
N MET A 198 -0.32 12.06 -10.35
CA MET A 198 0.01 12.18 -11.78
C MET A 198 1.52 12.25 -12.02
N SER A 199 2.25 13.03 -11.22
CA SER A 199 3.71 13.07 -11.27
C SER A 199 4.35 11.72 -10.96
N SER A 200 3.76 10.97 -10.02
CA SER A 200 4.21 9.62 -9.66
C SER A 200 3.95 8.61 -10.78
N VAL A 201 2.80 8.72 -11.45
CA VAL A 201 2.51 7.90 -12.65
C VAL A 201 3.57 8.15 -13.74
N GLN A 202 3.87 9.43 -14.03
CA GLN A 202 4.88 9.77 -15.02
C GLN A 202 6.25 9.21 -14.62
N ARG A 203 6.66 9.37 -13.36
CA ARG A 203 7.93 8.81 -12.83
C ARG A 203 8.04 7.30 -13.05
N ILE A 204 6.96 6.55 -12.84
CA ILE A 204 6.96 5.10 -13.12
C ILE A 204 7.04 4.82 -14.62
N LEU A 205 6.32 5.58 -15.46
CA LEU A 205 6.34 5.40 -16.91
C LEU A 205 7.72 5.74 -17.51
N ASP A 206 8.44 6.71 -16.96
CA ASP A 206 9.80 7.09 -17.39
C ASP A 206 10.85 5.97 -17.14
N LEU A 207 10.57 5.05 -16.23
CA LEU A 207 11.35 3.82 -16.06
C LEU A 207 11.09 2.80 -17.17
N HIS A 208 10.18 3.10 -18.10
CA HIS A 208 9.78 2.26 -19.21
C HIS A 208 9.40 0.82 -18.81
N PRO A 209 8.48 0.60 -17.87
CA PRO A 209 8.05 -0.73 -17.48
C PRO A 209 7.40 -1.46 -18.67
N VAL A 210 7.50 -2.79 -18.70
CA VAL A 210 6.78 -3.61 -19.69
C VAL A 210 5.40 -4.02 -19.15
N ILE A 211 5.26 -4.15 -17.84
CA ILE A 211 4.01 -4.49 -17.14
C ILE A 211 3.88 -3.64 -15.88
N LEU A 212 2.67 -3.14 -15.64
CA LEU A 212 2.25 -2.51 -14.40
C LEU A 212 1.38 -3.48 -13.60
N CYS A 213 1.77 -3.75 -12.37
CA CYS A 213 1.12 -4.67 -11.44
C CYS A 213 0.39 -3.86 -10.35
N PRO A 214 -0.90 -3.56 -10.50
CA PRO A 214 -1.66 -2.74 -9.56
C PRO A 214 -2.11 -3.53 -8.33
N GLY A 215 -2.39 -2.81 -7.24
CA GLY A 215 -3.04 -3.35 -6.06
C GLY A 215 -4.44 -3.89 -6.35
N HIS A 216 -5.14 -3.35 -7.36
CA HIS A 216 -6.48 -3.79 -7.73
C HIS A 216 -6.60 -4.17 -9.21
N GLY A 217 -7.11 -5.38 -9.45
CA GLY A 217 -7.33 -5.95 -10.78
C GLY A 217 -6.12 -6.70 -11.34
N LYS A 218 -6.17 -7.06 -12.62
CA LYS A 218 -5.08 -7.81 -13.28
C LYS A 218 -3.98 -6.87 -13.74
N PRO A 219 -2.70 -7.31 -13.75
CA PRO A 219 -1.60 -6.60 -14.41
C PRO A 219 -1.90 -6.26 -15.86
N LEU A 220 -1.42 -5.12 -16.32
CA LEU A 220 -1.61 -4.62 -17.68
C LEU A 220 -0.35 -3.89 -18.19
N PRO A 221 -0.11 -3.86 -19.51
CA PRO A 221 0.98 -3.06 -20.07
C PRO A 221 0.70 -1.56 -19.93
N PRO A 222 1.74 -0.71 -19.92
CA PRO A 222 1.62 0.76 -19.83
C PRO A 222 0.72 1.37 -20.92
N SER A 223 0.64 0.74 -22.09
CA SER A 223 -0.26 1.18 -23.18
C SER A 223 -1.76 1.18 -22.82
N LYS A 224 -2.13 0.56 -21.70
CA LYS A 224 -3.49 0.56 -21.15
C LYS A 224 -3.76 1.66 -20.13
N VAL A 225 -2.78 2.51 -19.81
CA VAL A 225 -2.97 3.68 -18.95
C VAL A 225 -3.94 4.67 -19.62
N ARG A 226 -4.95 5.09 -18.88
CA ARG A 226 -5.98 6.04 -19.33
C ARG A 226 -6.31 6.97 -18.17
N ILE A 227 -5.58 8.05 -18.08
CA ILE A 227 -5.79 9.10 -17.08
C ILE A 227 -6.86 10.05 -17.57
N ASN A 228 -7.71 10.52 -16.68
CA ASN A 228 -8.78 11.45 -17.03
C ASN A 228 -8.23 12.89 -16.93
N ASP A 229 -8.35 13.68 -18.00
CA ASP A 229 -7.91 15.08 -18.06
C ASP A 229 -8.54 15.97 -16.97
N ARG A 230 -9.67 15.56 -16.41
CA ARG A 230 -10.29 16.26 -15.25
C ARG A 230 -9.48 16.09 -13.97
N ALA A 231 -8.67 15.03 -13.85
CA ALA A 231 -7.81 14.80 -12.70
C ALA A 231 -6.59 15.73 -12.70
N THR A 232 -6.23 16.31 -13.85
CA THR A 232 -5.10 17.23 -14.00
C THR A 232 -5.45 18.69 -13.72
N LYS A 233 -6.74 19.04 -13.64
CA LYS A 233 -7.16 20.40 -13.28
C LYS A 233 -6.84 20.66 -11.79
N PRO A 234 -6.12 21.73 -11.45
CA PRO A 234 -5.87 22.07 -10.07
C PRO A 234 -7.20 22.22 -9.34
N ILE A 235 -7.37 21.46 -8.26
CA ILE A 235 -8.48 21.64 -7.33
C ILE A 235 -8.26 23.03 -6.76
N LYS A 236 -9.19 23.98 -6.95
CA LYS A 236 -9.19 25.23 -6.23
C LYS A 236 -9.06 24.90 -4.75
N MET A 237 -7.95 25.29 -4.15
CA MET A 237 -7.72 25.16 -2.72
C MET A 237 -8.83 25.97 -2.03
N GLU A 238 -9.85 25.32 -1.54
CA GLU A 238 -10.63 25.90 -0.45
C GLU A 238 -9.65 25.96 0.72
N THR A 239 -9.42 27.19 1.15
CA THR A 239 -8.53 27.63 2.23
C THR A 239 -8.48 26.60 3.35
N GLU A 240 -7.27 26.31 3.75
CA GLU A 240 -6.85 25.51 4.89
C GLU A 240 -7.84 25.64 6.04
N SER A 241 -8.57 24.56 6.32
CA SER A 241 -9.15 24.40 7.62
C SER A 241 -7.99 24.19 8.58
N LYS A 242 -7.85 25.12 9.53
CA LYS A 242 -6.90 25.13 10.64
C LYS A 242 -6.45 23.71 10.99
N GLU A 243 -5.16 23.45 10.91
CA GLU A 243 -4.54 22.42 11.71
C GLU A 243 -4.92 22.74 13.16
N GLU A 244 -5.83 21.97 13.73
CA GLU A 244 -5.98 21.94 15.16
C GLU A 244 -4.68 21.33 15.68
N ASP A 245 -3.83 22.17 16.25
CA ASP A 245 -2.68 21.75 17.03
C ASP A 245 -3.19 20.76 18.08
N ILE A 246 -2.94 19.49 17.84
CA ILE A 246 -3.22 18.45 18.83
C ILE A 246 -2.18 18.67 19.92
N ASP A 247 -2.65 19.21 21.05
CA ASP A 247 -1.84 19.41 22.25
C ASP A 247 -1.40 18.04 22.79
N LEU A 248 -0.21 17.62 22.36
CA LEU A 248 0.40 16.36 22.74
C LEU A 248 0.66 16.25 24.26
N GLU A 249 0.81 17.39 24.96
CA GLU A 249 0.97 17.40 26.42
C GLU A 249 -0.35 17.07 27.13
N ARG A 250 -1.47 17.46 26.57
CA ARG A 250 -2.79 17.13 27.11
C ARG A 250 -3.11 15.64 26.93
N LEU A 251 -2.75 15.07 25.77
CA LEU A 251 -2.92 13.63 25.51
C LEU A 251 -2.06 12.77 26.45
N ALA A 252 -0.83 13.19 26.72
CA ALA A 252 0.06 12.50 27.65
C ALA A 252 -0.45 12.52 29.10
N LYS A 253 -1.10 13.61 29.52
CA LYS A 253 -1.71 13.71 30.86
C LYS A 253 -2.94 12.81 31.01
N ASP A 254 -3.78 12.73 29.98
CA ASP A 254 -4.99 11.89 30.02
C ASP A 254 -4.64 10.39 30.06
N LEU A 255 -3.57 9.96 29.39
CA LEU A 255 -3.08 8.59 29.44
C LEU A 255 -2.41 8.20 30.77
N SER A 256 -1.87 9.17 31.51
CA SER A 256 -1.29 8.92 32.83
C SER A 256 -2.32 8.87 33.96
N ALA A 257 -3.50 9.44 33.76
CA ALA A 257 -4.58 9.45 34.75
C ALA A 257 -5.45 8.17 34.77
N GLU A 258 -5.41 7.36 33.70
CA GLU A 258 -6.14 6.08 33.62
C GLU A 258 -5.35 4.87 34.17
N SER A 259 -4.10 5.07 34.61
CA SER A 259 -3.23 4.02 35.14
C SER A 259 -2.99 4.10 36.66
N SER A 260 -3.84 4.87 37.39
CA SER A 260 -3.76 5.00 38.86
C SER A 260 -4.93 4.35 39.56
#